data_86c9662ac9f2245aad2f28a88296558e
#
_entry.id   86c9662ac9f2245aad2f28a88296558e
#
_cell.length_a   1.000
_cell.length_b   1.000
_cell.length_c   1.000
_cell.angle_alpha   90.00
_cell.angle_beta   90.00
_cell.angle_gamma   90.00
#
_symmetry.space_group_name_H-M   'P 1'
#
loop_
_entity.id
_entity.type
_entity.pdbx_description
1 polymer ?
#
loop_
_entity_poly.entity_id
_entity_poly.type
_entity_poly.pdbx_seq_one_letter_code
_entity_poly.pdbx_strand_id
1 'polypeptide(L)'
;MKNLKKLFVAFIAMTMTVSCGDPVLPVELFPEMQYGAYARKMSQTGKFNYFDVASSSIDMHVEYYDEAQGANITEFDIDVEYVDVIGGGAKSVARTQFRTITSSEFVMNADGYLSNDISLGFSATMAAVGKTIADIDGGNYFRYWFTITKSDGTTYDYNNTGPNLQSSSAFGALFRLNVSVVCPSDLESSWDAVSVGQGGWGCTATYDSYAGSWVKSGGDNLYIEPSGQFDWGIYLACYGAASTNPGGTLKVQDACGILSPTGASRWSEVYTFHNVSSAGAALTLDWTNDYGEGAVSVLTRNDGQNWPDLN
;
A
#
# COMPACT_ATOMS: atom_id res chain seq x y z
N MET A 1 -56.76 16.84 -60.39
CA MET A 1 -55.89 17.26 -59.24
C MET A 1 -55.97 16.41 -57.96
N LYS A 2 -57.08 15.76 -57.67
CA LYS A 2 -57.21 14.89 -56.45
C LYS A 2 -56.29 13.64 -56.47
N ASN A 3 -56.08 13.07 -57.65
CA ASN A 3 -55.23 11.83 -57.78
C ASN A 3 -53.77 12.14 -57.79
N LEU A 4 -53.30 13.31 -58.16
CA LEU A 4 -51.90 13.71 -58.14
C LEU A 4 -51.42 13.92 -56.72
N LYS A 5 -52.25 14.41 -55.81
CA LYS A 5 -51.92 14.55 -54.39
C LYS A 5 -51.75 13.17 -53.69
N LYS A 6 -52.58 12.17 -54.06
CA LYS A 6 -52.50 10.83 -53.55
C LYS A 6 -51.23 10.11 -54.03
N LEU A 7 -50.82 10.32 -55.26
CA LEU A 7 -49.56 9.77 -55.80
C LEU A 7 -48.35 10.39 -55.13
N PHE A 8 -48.38 11.68 -54.82
CA PHE A 8 -47.28 12.39 -54.16
C PHE A 8 -47.08 11.92 -52.71
N VAL A 9 -48.22 11.71 -52.02
CA VAL A 9 -48.17 11.15 -50.61
C VAL A 9 -47.70 9.73 -50.60
N ALA A 10 -48.08 8.90 -51.58
CA ALA A 10 -47.61 7.51 -51.70
C ALA A 10 -46.09 7.45 -52.03
N PHE A 11 -45.58 8.38 -52.84
CA PHE A 11 -44.18 8.46 -53.17
C PHE A 11 -43.30 8.90 -51.98
N ILE A 12 -43.79 9.86 -51.16
CA ILE A 12 -43.12 10.30 -49.92
C ILE A 12 -43.14 9.17 -48.88
N ALA A 13 -44.24 8.43 -48.76
CA ALA A 13 -44.30 7.28 -47.85
C ALA A 13 -43.36 6.15 -48.29
N MET A 14 -43.16 5.93 -49.58
CA MET A 14 -42.26 4.89 -50.09
C MET A 14 -40.77 5.28 -49.97
N THR A 15 -40.43 6.57 -49.97
CA THR A 15 -39.05 7.03 -49.72
C THR A 15 -38.65 7.00 -48.25
N MET A 16 -39.61 7.00 -47.34
CA MET A 16 -39.31 6.91 -45.90
C MET A 16 -39.03 5.46 -45.41
N THR A 17 -39.41 4.46 -46.20
CA THR A 17 -39.16 3.02 -45.82
C THR A 17 -37.79 2.49 -46.26
N VAL A 18 -37.03 3.26 -47.04
CA VAL A 18 -35.70 2.82 -47.51
C VAL A 18 -34.55 3.36 -46.63
N SER A 19 -34.85 4.14 -45.59
CA SER A 19 -33.85 4.79 -44.74
C SER A 19 -33.52 4.04 -43.45
N CYS A 20 -33.99 2.81 -43.27
CA CYS A 20 -33.60 1.94 -42.17
C CYS A 20 -32.77 0.74 -42.64
N GLY A 21 -31.76 1.00 -43.44
CA GLY A 21 -30.63 0.08 -43.51
C GLY A 21 -29.73 0.36 -42.32
N ASP A 22 -29.22 -0.69 -41.68
CA ASP A 22 -28.15 -0.54 -40.68
C ASP A 22 -27.08 0.38 -41.29
N PRO A 23 -26.57 1.36 -40.54
CA PRO A 23 -25.54 2.23 -41.04
C PRO A 23 -24.35 1.34 -41.40
N VAL A 24 -24.10 1.15 -42.70
CA VAL A 24 -22.85 0.57 -43.17
C VAL A 24 -21.79 1.58 -42.77
N LEU A 25 -21.11 1.32 -41.67
CA LEU A 25 -19.94 2.10 -41.27
C LEU A 25 -18.95 2.01 -42.43
N PRO A 26 -18.51 3.13 -43.01
CA PRO A 26 -17.71 3.14 -44.26
C PRO A 26 -16.30 2.59 -44.10
N VAL A 27 -15.94 2.14 -42.89
CA VAL A 27 -14.66 1.50 -42.58
C VAL A 27 -14.94 0.43 -41.50
N GLU A 28 -14.61 -0.80 -41.73
CA GLU A 28 -14.31 -1.73 -40.65
C GLU A 28 -13.11 -1.15 -39.92
N LEU A 29 -13.37 -0.30 -38.94
CA LEU A 29 -12.33 0.48 -38.25
C LEU A 29 -11.31 -0.40 -37.53
N PHE A 30 -11.65 -1.66 -37.28
CA PHE A 30 -10.79 -2.62 -36.58
C PHE A 30 -11.10 -4.06 -36.99
N PRO A 31 -10.75 -4.48 -38.23
CA PRO A 31 -11.00 -5.86 -38.68
C PRO A 31 -10.23 -6.91 -37.85
N GLU A 32 -9.26 -6.47 -37.05
CA GLU A 32 -8.42 -7.32 -36.19
C GLU A 32 -8.65 -7.06 -34.69
N MET A 33 -9.78 -6.43 -34.31
CA MET A 33 -10.07 -6.17 -32.91
C MET A 33 -10.29 -7.51 -32.18
N GLN A 34 -9.30 -7.92 -31.40
CA GLN A 34 -9.40 -9.08 -30.53
C GLN A 34 -10.02 -8.70 -29.19
N TYR A 35 -10.88 -9.55 -28.69
CA TYR A 35 -11.37 -9.41 -27.33
C TYR A 35 -10.27 -9.76 -26.35
N GLY A 36 -9.88 -8.80 -25.49
CA GLY A 36 -8.90 -8.99 -24.45
C GLY A 36 -9.42 -9.88 -23.32
N ALA A 37 -8.50 -10.34 -22.49
CA ALA A 37 -8.83 -11.03 -21.26
C ALA A 37 -8.07 -10.41 -20.07
N TYR A 38 -8.68 -10.43 -18.88
CA TYR A 38 -8.05 -9.99 -17.65
C TYR A 38 -8.69 -10.65 -16.43
N ALA A 39 -7.93 -10.77 -15.35
CA ALA A 39 -8.47 -11.08 -14.04
C ALA A 39 -8.87 -9.77 -13.35
N ARG A 40 -10.09 -9.71 -12.82
CA ARG A 40 -10.59 -8.61 -12.00
C ARG A 40 -10.41 -8.94 -10.54
N LYS A 41 -9.73 -8.07 -9.81
CA LYS A 41 -9.64 -8.19 -8.37
C LYS A 41 -10.90 -7.65 -7.70
N MET A 42 -11.69 -8.56 -7.11
CA MET A 42 -12.92 -8.24 -6.41
C MET A 42 -12.69 -7.84 -4.97
N SER A 43 -11.77 -8.52 -4.30
CA SER A 43 -11.38 -8.21 -2.93
C SER A 43 -9.90 -8.50 -2.70
N GLN A 44 -9.36 -7.88 -1.66
CA GLN A 44 -8.01 -8.16 -1.16
C GLN A 44 -7.96 -7.89 0.32
N THR A 45 -7.40 -8.82 1.09
CA THR A 45 -7.16 -8.70 2.53
C THR A 45 -5.76 -9.20 2.89
N GLY A 46 -5.36 -8.98 4.14
CA GLY A 46 -4.07 -9.45 4.64
C GLY A 46 -2.91 -8.49 4.37
N LYS A 47 -1.76 -8.88 4.86
CA LYS A 47 -0.48 -8.15 4.75
C LYS A 47 0.69 -9.09 5.00
N PHE A 48 1.88 -8.74 4.51
CA PHE A 48 3.12 -9.43 4.88
C PHE A 48 3.68 -8.80 6.15
N ASN A 49 3.51 -9.49 7.26
CA ASN A 49 4.01 -9.07 8.55
C ASN A 49 5.40 -9.68 8.79
N TYR A 50 6.40 -8.83 8.94
CA TYR A 50 7.78 -9.22 9.17
C TYR A 50 7.95 -10.12 10.42
N PHE A 51 7.17 -9.86 11.46
CA PHE A 51 7.23 -10.61 12.74
C PHE A 51 6.37 -11.87 12.76
N ASP A 52 5.55 -12.11 11.74
CA ASP A 52 4.67 -13.26 11.65
C ASP A 52 4.63 -13.82 10.22
N VAL A 53 5.75 -14.37 9.79
CA VAL A 53 5.93 -14.90 8.44
C VAL A 53 5.00 -16.08 8.15
N ALA A 54 4.77 -16.93 9.15
CA ALA A 54 4.09 -18.21 8.93
C ALA A 54 2.58 -18.05 8.66
N SER A 55 1.94 -17.08 9.31
CA SER A 55 0.50 -16.84 9.16
C SER A 55 0.16 -15.65 8.24
N SER A 56 1.18 -14.95 7.74
CA SER A 56 0.97 -13.79 6.86
C SER A 56 0.68 -14.20 5.43
N SER A 57 -0.39 -13.66 4.88
CA SER A 57 -0.78 -13.83 3.47
C SER A 57 -1.43 -12.57 2.92
N ILE A 58 -1.51 -12.52 1.59
CA ILE A 58 -2.45 -11.68 0.87
C ILE A 58 -3.49 -12.61 0.26
N ASP A 59 -4.74 -12.43 0.66
CA ASP A 59 -5.84 -13.23 0.18
C ASP A 59 -6.70 -12.38 -0.74
N MET A 60 -7.01 -12.90 -1.92
CA MET A 60 -7.73 -12.21 -2.98
C MET A 60 -8.81 -13.08 -3.56
N HIS A 61 -9.96 -12.48 -3.86
CA HIS A 61 -10.94 -13.05 -4.77
C HIS A 61 -10.80 -12.40 -6.14
N VAL A 62 -10.67 -13.21 -7.19
CA VAL A 62 -10.55 -12.75 -8.57
C VAL A 62 -11.62 -13.37 -9.44
N GLU A 63 -12.13 -12.60 -10.40
CA GLU A 63 -13.00 -13.06 -11.47
C GLU A 63 -12.28 -12.94 -12.81
N TYR A 64 -12.56 -13.86 -13.73
CA TYR A 64 -11.95 -13.87 -15.05
C TYR A 64 -12.90 -13.29 -16.10
N TYR A 65 -12.39 -12.36 -16.88
CA TYR A 65 -13.15 -11.62 -17.89
C TYR A 65 -12.56 -11.83 -19.28
N ASP A 66 -13.39 -12.30 -20.19
CA ASP A 66 -13.22 -12.28 -21.62
C ASP A 66 -14.62 -12.15 -22.27
N GLU A 67 -14.73 -12.34 -23.57
CA GLU A 67 -16.02 -12.34 -24.30
C GLU A 67 -16.97 -13.47 -23.90
N ALA A 68 -16.48 -14.52 -23.23
CA ALA A 68 -17.21 -15.68 -22.77
C ALA A 68 -17.22 -15.83 -21.24
N GLN A 69 -17.13 -14.69 -20.49
CA GLN A 69 -17.17 -14.67 -19.02
C GLN A 69 -16.08 -15.52 -18.37
N GLY A 70 -14.89 -15.52 -18.99
CA GLY A 70 -13.71 -16.26 -18.55
C GLY A 70 -13.56 -17.67 -19.14
N ALA A 71 -14.56 -18.16 -19.89
CA ALA A 71 -14.55 -19.55 -20.38
C ALA A 71 -13.45 -19.88 -21.39
N ASN A 72 -12.89 -18.86 -22.05
CA ASN A 72 -11.75 -19.07 -22.97
C ASN A 72 -10.40 -18.96 -22.27
N ILE A 73 -10.34 -18.67 -20.98
CA ILE A 73 -9.10 -18.56 -20.22
C ILE A 73 -8.69 -19.95 -19.74
N THR A 74 -7.46 -20.34 -20.03
CA THR A 74 -6.92 -21.67 -19.70
C THR A 74 -5.93 -21.61 -18.53
N GLU A 75 -5.21 -20.50 -18.38
CA GLU A 75 -4.18 -20.36 -17.36
C GLU A 75 -4.13 -18.93 -16.82
N PHE A 76 -3.81 -18.82 -15.54
CA PHE A 76 -3.50 -17.58 -14.84
C PHE A 76 -2.17 -17.78 -14.13
N ASP A 77 -1.11 -17.24 -14.72
CA ASP A 77 0.24 -17.32 -14.19
C ASP A 77 0.51 -16.19 -13.23
N ILE A 78 1.17 -16.52 -12.15
CA ILE A 78 1.60 -15.61 -11.10
C ILE A 78 3.11 -15.72 -10.99
N ASP A 79 3.80 -14.64 -11.29
CA ASP A 79 5.24 -14.50 -11.03
C ASP A 79 5.46 -13.49 -9.91
N VAL A 80 6.64 -13.55 -9.28
CA VAL A 80 7.02 -12.65 -8.20
C VAL A 80 8.46 -12.18 -8.34
N GLU A 81 8.73 -10.95 -7.96
CA GLU A 81 10.06 -10.41 -7.75
C GLU A 81 10.17 -9.79 -6.36
N TYR A 82 11.36 -9.77 -5.80
CA TYR A 82 11.66 -9.01 -4.59
C TYR A 82 12.34 -7.70 -4.94
N VAL A 83 11.80 -6.59 -4.44
CA VAL A 83 12.32 -5.24 -4.70
C VAL A 83 12.86 -4.65 -3.41
N ASP A 84 14.17 -4.55 -3.34
CA ASP A 84 14.91 -3.97 -2.24
C ASP A 84 15.06 -2.47 -2.46
N VAL A 85 14.15 -1.68 -1.86
CA VAL A 85 14.16 -0.22 -1.93
C VAL A 85 15.14 0.35 -0.91
N ILE A 86 15.14 -0.21 0.29
CA ILE A 86 15.93 0.26 1.43
C ILE A 86 17.44 0.08 1.17
N GLY A 87 17.84 -1.07 0.63
CA GLY A 87 19.22 -1.38 0.28
C GLY A 87 19.67 -0.89 -1.10
N GLY A 88 18.88 -0.01 -1.75
CA GLY A 88 19.22 0.52 -3.08
C GLY A 88 19.26 -0.54 -4.18
N GLY A 89 18.53 -1.64 -4.01
CA GLY A 89 18.42 -2.71 -4.99
C GLY A 89 19.43 -3.86 -4.81
N ALA A 90 20.34 -3.78 -3.85
CA ALA A 90 21.45 -4.75 -3.69
C ALA A 90 20.95 -6.18 -3.41
N LYS A 91 19.82 -6.33 -2.73
CA LYS A 91 19.20 -7.61 -2.41
C LYS A 91 18.06 -7.99 -3.34
N SER A 92 17.72 -7.18 -4.33
CA SER A 92 16.59 -7.43 -5.25
C SER A 92 16.76 -8.76 -5.99
N VAL A 93 15.63 -9.41 -6.25
CA VAL A 93 15.57 -10.67 -7.03
C VAL A 93 14.66 -10.44 -8.21
N ALA A 94 15.14 -10.82 -9.39
CA ALA A 94 14.38 -10.69 -10.63
C ALA A 94 13.12 -11.58 -10.61
N ARG A 95 12.17 -11.25 -11.46
CA ARG A 95 10.91 -11.97 -11.68
C ARG A 95 11.15 -13.47 -11.85
N THR A 96 10.46 -14.27 -11.05
CA THR A 96 10.47 -15.73 -11.05
C THR A 96 9.05 -16.28 -10.93
N GLN A 97 8.81 -17.47 -11.41
CA GLN A 97 7.49 -18.10 -11.32
C GLN A 97 7.15 -18.42 -9.87
N PHE A 98 5.92 -18.04 -9.46
CA PHE A 98 5.36 -18.36 -8.16
C PHE A 98 4.34 -19.50 -8.25
N ARG A 99 3.34 -19.38 -9.12
CA ARG A 99 2.27 -20.35 -9.29
C ARG A 99 1.58 -20.17 -10.65
N THR A 100 1.14 -21.29 -11.24
CA THR A 100 0.14 -21.31 -12.33
C THR A 100 -1.16 -21.87 -11.79
N ILE A 101 -2.27 -21.19 -12.07
CA ILE A 101 -3.64 -21.63 -11.80
C ILE A 101 -4.24 -22.00 -13.15
N THR A 102 -4.66 -23.24 -13.29
CA THR A 102 -5.25 -23.74 -14.54
C THR A 102 -6.78 -23.65 -14.50
N SER A 103 -7.42 -23.67 -15.68
CA SER A 103 -8.87 -23.59 -15.79
C SER A 103 -9.62 -24.71 -15.03
N SER A 104 -8.96 -25.83 -14.73
CA SER A 104 -9.53 -26.89 -13.88
C SER A 104 -9.72 -26.49 -12.41
N GLU A 105 -9.04 -25.42 -11.98
CA GLU A 105 -9.15 -24.87 -10.63
C GLU A 105 -10.19 -23.72 -10.54
N PHE A 106 -10.70 -23.27 -11.70
CA PHE A 106 -11.66 -22.17 -11.74
C PHE A 106 -13.03 -22.62 -11.29
N VAL A 107 -13.71 -21.78 -10.50
CA VAL A 107 -15.03 -22.05 -9.97
C VAL A 107 -16.02 -20.99 -10.49
N MET A 108 -17.17 -21.46 -11.01
CA MET A 108 -18.24 -20.54 -11.40
C MET A 108 -18.84 -19.89 -10.17
N ASN A 109 -18.83 -18.55 -10.10
CA ASN A 109 -19.50 -17.83 -9.02
C ASN A 109 -21.00 -17.62 -9.28
N ALA A 110 -21.70 -17.00 -8.33
CA ALA A 110 -23.15 -16.78 -8.41
C ALA A 110 -23.56 -15.82 -9.55
N ASP A 111 -22.65 -14.95 -9.99
CA ASP A 111 -22.87 -13.97 -11.05
C ASP A 111 -22.56 -14.53 -12.44
N GLY A 112 -22.14 -15.81 -12.53
CA GLY A 112 -21.88 -16.52 -13.77
C GLY A 112 -20.49 -16.30 -14.35
N TYR A 113 -19.54 -15.79 -13.56
CA TYR A 113 -18.13 -15.64 -13.94
C TYR A 113 -17.29 -16.77 -13.36
N LEU A 114 -16.30 -17.22 -14.11
CA LEU A 114 -15.25 -18.07 -13.56
C LEU A 114 -14.38 -17.25 -12.61
N SER A 115 -13.99 -17.81 -11.48
CA SER A 115 -13.33 -17.12 -10.38
C SER A 115 -12.40 -18.02 -9.58
N ASN A 116 -11.51 -17.44 -8.78
CA ASN A 116 -10.70 -18.14 -7.79
C ASN A 116 -10.51 -17.31 -6.53
N ASP A 117 -10.36 -18.02 -5.42
CA ASP A 117 -9.74 -17.50 -4.21
C ASP A 117 -8.24 -17.81 -4.22
N ILE A 118 -7.42 -16.76 -4.14
CA ILE A 118 -5.97 -16.85 -4.24
C ILE A 118 -5.35 -16.40 -2.95
N SER A 119 -4.52 -17.24 -2.35
CA SER A 119 -3.70 -16.90 -1.19
C SER A 119 -2.22 -16.85 -1.59
N LEU A 120 -1.59 -15.70 -1.37
CA LEU A 120 -0.16 -15.47 -1.55
C LEU A 120 0.49 -15.46 -0.17
N GLY A 121 0.96 -16.61 0.30
CA GLY A 121 1.59 -16.74 1.61
C GLY A 121 2.99 -16.11 1.64
N PHE A 122 3.32 -15.37 2.71
CA PHE A 122 4.61 -14.67 2.82
C PHE A 122 5.79 -15.65 2.80
N SER A 123 5.70 -16.74 3.57
CA SER A 123 6.74 -17.79 3.58
C SER A 123 6.96 -18.40 2.19
N ALA A 124 5.87 -18.75 1.47
CA ALA A 124 5.95 -19.29 0.12
C ALA A 124 6.54 -18.30 -0.88
N THR A 125 6.21 -17.02 -0.71
CA THR A 125 6.71 -15.92 -1.54
C THR A 125 8.22 -15.75 -1.39
N MET A 126 8.72 -15.73 -0.15
CA MET A 126 10.16 -15.69 0.12
C MET A 126 10.89 -16.90 -0.47
N ALA A 127 10.33 -18.10 -0.29
CA ALA A 127 10.90 -19.32 -0.85
C ALA A 127 11.01 -19.28 -2.39
N ALA A 128 9.98 -18.74 -3.08
CA ALA A 128 9.98 -18.61 -4.53
C ALA A 128 11.11 -17.71 -5.05
N VAL A 129 11.48 -16.66 -4.32
CA VAL A 129 12.60 -15.77 -4.67
C VAL A 129 13.93 -16.18 -4.01
N GLY A 130 13.98 -17.35 -3.35
CA GLY A 130 15.20 -17.86 -2.71
C GLY A 130 15.68 -17.03 -1.52
N LYS A 131 14.78 -16.40 -0.78
CA LYS A 131 15.06 -15.56 0.39
C LYS A 131 14.54 -16.17 1.67
N THR A 132 15.18 -15.77 2.78
CA THR A 132 14.72 -16.00 4.15
C THR A 132 14.35 -14.67 4.79
N ILE A 133 13.74 -14.68 5.97
CA ILE A 133 13.37 -13.43 6.66
C ILE A 133 14.60 -12.56 6.98
N ALA A 134 15.77 -13.18 7.19
CA ALA A 134 17.03 -12.46 7.44
C ALA A 134 17.54 -11.66 6.21
N ASP A 135 17.04 -11.99 5.01
CA ASP A 135 17.38 -11.28 3.77
C ASP A 135 16.41 -10.15 3.43
N ILE A 136 15.31 -10.07 4.18
CA ILE A 136 14.21 -9.12 3.92
C ILE A 136 14.32 -7.95 4.89
N ASP A 137 14.24 -6.75 4.38
CA ASP A 137 14.13 -5.56 5.22
C ASP A 137 12.69 -5.05 5.17
N GLY A 138 12.18 -4.61 6.31
CA GLY A 138 10.85 -3.98 6.37
C GLY A 138 10.82 -2.69 5.56
N GLY A 139 9.68 -2.44 4.92
CA GLY A 139 9.54 -1.34 3.96
C GLY A 139 9.89 -1.71 2.52
N ASN A 140 10.60 -2.81 2.30
CA ASN A 140 10.74 -3.42 0.99
C ASN A 140 9.44 -4.08 0.55
N TYR A 141 9.33 -4.51 -0.70
CA TYR A 141 8.11 -5.12 -1.18
C TYR A 141 8.35 -6.25 -2.17
N PHE A 142 7.36 -7.15 -2.27
CA PHE A 142 7.24 -8.12 -3.34
C PHE A 142 6.33 -7.56 -4.41
N ARG A 143 6.72 -7.72 -5.68
CA ARG A 143 5.88 -7.35 -6.80
C ARG A 143 5.46 -8.60 -7.53
N TYR A 144 4.15 -8.80 -7.59
CA TYR A 144 3.55 -9.87 -8.37
C TYR A 144 3.18 -9.37 -9.75
N TRP A 145 3.38 -10.24 -10.71
CA TRP A 145 3.01 -10.07 -12.09
C TRP A 145 2.03 -11.16 -12.48
N PHE A 146 1.00 -10.80 -13.20
CA PHE A 146 -0.06 -11.71 -13.55
C PHE A 146 -0.20 -11.74 -15.06
N THR A 147 -0.27 -12.98 -15.61
CA THR A 147 -0.45 -13.22 -17.04
C THR A 147 -1.64 -14.14 -17.23
N ILE A 148 -2.53 -13.78 -18.14
CA ILE A 148 -3.66 -14.60 -18.57
C ILE A 148 -3.36 -15.21 -19.92
N THR A 149 -3.61 -16.51 -20.05
CA THR A 149 -3.50 -17.25 -21.31
C THR A 149 -4.89 -17.74 -21.72
N LYS A 150 -5.29 -17.43 -22.97
CA LYS A 150 -6.52 -17.95 -23.58
C LYS A 150 -6.27 -19.29 -24.28
N SER A 151 -7.35 -20.00 -24.60
CA SER A 151 -7.32 -21.31 -25.28
C SER A 151 -6.72 -21.26 -26.69
N ASP A 152 -6.66 -20.09 -27.32
CA ASP A 152 -6.01 -19.86 -28.60
C ASP A 152 -4.49 -19.60 -28.49
N GLY A 153 -3.95 -19.60 -27.24
CA GLY A 153 -2.57 -19.30 -26.93
C GLY A 153 -2.24 -17.82 -26.81
N THR A 154 -3.22 -16.93 -26.96
CA THR A 154 -3.00 -15.49 -26.77
C THR A 154 -2.82 -15.18 -25.28
N THR A 155 -1.82 -14.36 -24.96
CA THR A 155 -1.52 -13.96 -23.58
C THR A 155 -1.76 -12.47 -23.36
N TYR A 156 -2.19 -12.12 -22.15
CA TYR A 156 -2.39 -10.75 -21.71
C TYR A 156 -1.67 -10.52 -20.40
N ASP A 157 -0.78 -9.54 -20.39
CA ASP A 157 0.01 -9.16 -19.23
C ASP A 157 0.12 -7.63 -19.09
N TYR A 158 0.92 -7.17 -18.12
CA TYR A 158 1.16 -5.75 -17.89
C TYR A 158 1.78 -5.02 -19.09
N ASN A 159 2.56 -5.70 -19.94
CA ASN A 159 3.32 -5.06 -21.01
C ASN A 159 2.51 -4.91 -22.31
N ASN A 160 1.52 -5.79 -22.52
CA ASN A 160 0.71 -5.79 -23.74
C ASN A 160 -0.73 -5.32 -23.56
N THR A 161 -1.10 -4.84 -22.36
CA THR A 161 -2.40 -4.25 -22.06
C THR A 161 -2.33 -2.74 -21.91
N GLY A 162 -3.39 -2.05 -22.31
CA GLY A 162 -3.41 -0.58 -22.29
C GLY A 162 -3.49 0.03 -20.89
N PRO A 163 -2.91 1.21 -20.68
CA PRO A 163 -2.88 1.89 -19.36
C PRO A 163 -4.28 2.17 -18.80
N ASN A 164 -5.27 2.38 -19.65
CA ASN A 164 -6.66 2.61 -19.21
C ASN A 164 -7.24 1.37 -18.50
N LEU A 165 -6.93 0.16 -18.99
CA LEU A 165 -7.35 -1.08 -18.34
C LEU A 165 -6.60 -1.30 -17.03
N GLN A 166 -5.30 -1.04 -17.01
CA GLN A 166 -4.42 -1.27 -15.86
C GLN A 166 -4.68 -0.32 -14.69
N SER A 167 -5.06 0.93 -14.95
CA SER A 167 -5.15 1.98 -13.93
C SER A 167 -6.58 2.34 -13.52
N SER A 168 -7.58 1.95 -14.30
CA SER A 168 -8.98 2.29 -14.00
C SER A 168 -9.54 1.39 -12.90
N SER A 169 -10.00 2.00 -11.83
CA SER A 169 -10.68 1.30 -10.74
C SER A 169 -11.99 0.61 -11.19
N ALA A 170 -12.59 1.06 -12.28
CA ALA A 170 -13.80 0.45 -12.83
C ALA A 170 -13.57 -0.97 -13.34
N PHE A 171 -12.39 -1.26 -13.88
CA PHE A 171 -12.05 -2.60 -14.33
C PHE A 171 -11.48 -3.47 -13.21
N GLY A 172 -10.77 -2.89 -12.25
CA GLY A 172 -10.09 -3.65 -11.19
C GLY A 172 -9.08 -4.67 -11.74
N ALA A 173 -8.57 -4.44 -12.96
CA ALA A 173 -7.73 -5.41 -13.67
C ALA A 173 -6.41 -5.68 -12.93
N LEU A 174 -6.10 -6.95 -12.74
CA LEU A 174 -4.98 -7.43 -11.96
C LEU A 174 -3.87 -7.95 -12.88
N PHE A 175 -2.96 -7.07 -13.29
CA PHE A 175 -1.74 -7.43 -14.03
C PHE A 175 -0.48 -7.26 -13.19
N ARG A 176 -0.55 -6.45 -12.12
CA ARG A 176 0.56 -6.21 -11.20
C ARG A 176 0.03 -5.86 -9.81
N LEU A 177 0.70 -6.37 -8.78
CA LEU A 177 0.40 -6.07 -7.39
C LEU A 177 1.71 -5.88 -6.61
N ASN A 178 1.85 -4.76 -5.91
CA ASN A 178 2.94 -4.55 -4.96
C ASN A 178 2.42 -4.87 -3.55
N VAL A 179 3.16 -5.69 -2.83
CA VAL A 179 2.87 -6.09 -1.46
C VAL A 179 4.06 -5.71 -0.58
N SER A 180 3.90 -4.67 0.22
CA SER A 180 4.94 -4.22 1.14
C SER A 180 5.07 -5.17 2.33
N VAL A 181 6.31 -5.38 2.76
CA VAL A 181 6.60 -6.02 4.04
C VAL A 181 6.43 -4.98 5.13
N VAL A 182 5.45 -5.19 5.99
CA VAL A 182 5.14 -4.29 7.09
C VAL A 182 5.65 -4.87 8.41
N CYS A 183 6.11 -3.99 9.28
CA CYS A 183 6.48 -4.33 10.63
C CYS A 183 5.48 -3.63 11.56
N PRO A 184 4.41 -4.30 11.97
CA PRO A 184 3.46 -3.71 12.90
C PRO A 184 4.18 -3.28 14.16
N SER A 185 3.90 -2.07 14.58
CA SER A 185 4.47 -1.48 15.76
C SER A 185 3.36 -1.26 16.80
N ASP A 186 3.70 -1.37 18.07
CA ASP A 186 2.83 -1.06 19.21
C ASP A 186 3.51 -0.04 20.13
N LEU A 187 3.71 1.15 19.60
CA LEU A 187 4.20 2.30 20.37
C LEU A 187 3.07 3.11 21.01
N GLU A 188 1.82 2.76 20.75
CA GLU A 188 0.68 3.47 21.36
C GLU A 188 0.66 3.22 22.85
N SER A 189 0.92 4.26 23.64
CA SER A 189 0.91 4.16 25.09
C SER A 189 0.92 5.55 25.75
N SER A 190 0.58 5.59 27.04
CA SER A 190 0.95 6.68 27.93
C SER A 190 2.28 6.37 28.62
N TRP A 191 3.04 7.39 28.92
CA TRP A 191 4.37 7.27 29.52
C TRP A 191 4.74 8.51 30.32
N ASP A 192 5.71 8.34 31.22
CA ASP A 192 6.40 9.44 31.92
C ASP A 192 7.84 9.51 31.38
N ALA A 193 8.27 10.72 31.02
CA ALA A 193 9.61 10.96 30.52
C ALA A 193 10.49 11.67 31.55
N VAL A 194 11.74 11.23 31.61
CA VAL A 194 12.84 11.93 32.27
C VAL A 194 13.82 12.36 31.17
N SER A 195 14.14 13.64 31.12
CA SER A 195 15.00 14.19 30.08
C SER A 195 16.17 14.97 30.68
N VAL A 196 17.36 14.77 30.10
CA VAL A 196 18.55 15.54 30.44
C VAL A 196 19.16 16.07 29.14
N GLY A 197 19.26 17.39 29.02
CA GLY A 197 19.71 17.99 27.77
C GLY A 197 19.86 19.50 27.82
N GLN A 198 19.74 20.09 26.63
CA GLN A 198 19.88 21.53 26.45
C GLN A 198 18.80 22.08 25.56
N GLY A 199 18.29 23.25 25.94
CA GLY A 199 17.53 24.13 25.05
C GLY A 199 18.46 25.13 24.36
N GLY A 200 17.89 26.03 23.56
CA GLY A 200 18.64 27.11 22.91
C GLY A 200 19.25 28.08 23.94
N TRP A 201 20.15 28.92 23.45
CA TRP A 201 20.88 29.96 24.22
C TRP A 201 21.63 29.44 25.44
N GLY A 202 22.07 28.18 25.43
CA GLY A 202 22.89 27.59 26.49
C GLY A 202 22.12 27.19 27.74
N CYS A 203 20.80 27.08 27.68
CA CYS A 203 20.01 26.47 28.75
C CYS A 203 20.34 24.98 28.82
N THR A 204 20.81 24.53 29.99
CA THR A 204 20.92 23.09 30.32
C THR A 204 19.84 22.77 31.33
N ALA A 205 19.14 21.67 31.12
CA ALA A 205 18.01 21.29 31.94
C ALA A 205 17.94 19.78 32.20
N THR A 206 17.42 19.45 33.38
CA THR A 206 16.88 18.12 33.68
C THR A 206 15.40 18.31 33.97
N TYR A 207 14.59 17.45 33.38
CA TYR A 207 13.15 17.42 33.65
C TYR A 207 12.76 16.01 34.08
N ASP A 208 12.27 15.88 35.30
CA ASP A 208 12.17 14.58 35.98
C ASP A 208 10.82 13.87 35.79
N SER A 209 9.81 14.53 35.27
CA SER A 209 8.49 13.91 35.14
C SER A 209 7.61 14.65 34.13
N TYR A 210 7.82 14.37 32.86
CA TYR A 210 6.96 14.85 31.78
C TYR A 210 6.01 13.74 31.34
N ALA A 211 4.71 13.89 31.64
CA ALA A 211 3.70 12.92 31.26
C ALA A 211 3.23 13.16 29.83
N GLY A 212 3.24 12.12 29.00
CA GLY A 212 2.79 12.18 27.63
C GLY A 212 2.15 10.89 27.17
N SER A 213 1.83 10.86 25.90
CA SER A 213 1.32 9.65 25.23
C SER A 213 1.64 9.68 23.75
N TRP A 214 1.83 8.51 23.17
CA TRP A 214 1.83 8.35 21.73
C TRP A 214 0.53 7.69 21.29
N VAL A 215 -0.09 8.23 20.23
CA VAL A 215 -1.30 7.70 19.61
C VAL A 215 -1.10 7.50 18.13
N LYS A 216 -1.72 6.48 17.54
CA LYS A 216 -1.64 6.21 16.10
C LYS A 216 -2.20 7.39 15.29
N SER A 217 -1.52 7.73 14.21
CA SER A 217 -1.86 8.86 13.33
C SER A 217 -1.92 8.44 11.86
N GLY A 218 -3.05 7.88 11.44
CA GLY A 218 -3.40 7.72 10.02
C GLY A 218 -2.59 6.73 9.20
N GLY A 219 -1.77 5.89 9.83
CA GLY A 219 -1.01 4.82 9.20
C GLY A 219 -0.61 3.78 10.23
N ASP A 220 -0.23 2.59 9.79
CA ASP A 220 0.04 1.48 10.70
C ASP A 220 1.23 1.71 11.63
N ASN A 221 2.17 2.59 11.27
CA ASN A 221 3.44 2.77 12.00
C ASN A 221 3.80 4.25 12.21
N LEU A 222 2.80 5.12 12.24
CA LEU A 222 2.96 6.54 12.53
C LEU A 222 2.28 6.91 13.83
N TYR A 223 3.00 7.62 14.70
CA TYR A 223 2.53 8.04 16.02
C TYR A 223 2.70 9.55 16.21
N ILE A 224 1.75 10.15 16.85
CA ILE A 224 1.82 11.55 17.31
C ILE A 224 1.79 11.58 18.82
N GLU A 225 2.45 12.55 19.38
CA GLU A 225 2.16 13.02 20.73
C GLU A 225 1.08 14.08 20.63
N PRO A 226 -0.08 13.93 21.33
CA PRO A 226 -1.18 14.89 21.24
C PRO A 226 -0.81 16.31 21.69
N SER A 227 0.21 16.45 22.56
CA SER A 227 0.76 17.76 22.94
C SER A 227 1.51 18.42 21.75
N GLY A 228 1.88 17.67 20.74
CA GLY A 228 2.61 18.16 19.57
C GLY A 228 4.09 18.44 19.81
N GLN A 229 4.67 17.89 20.88
CA GLN A 229 6.04 18.17 21.30
C GLN A 229 6.88 16.90 21.37
N PHE A 230 8.11 17.00 20.89
CA PHE A 230 9.11 15.95 20.99
C PHE A 230 10.34 16.37 21.80
N ASP A 231 10.15 17.29 22.74
CA ASP A 231 11.19 17.78 23.63
C ASP A 231 11.16 17.13 25.02
N TRP A 232 10.10 16.37 25.30
CA TRP A 232 9.88 15.59 26.53
C TRP A 232 10.27 16.35 27.81
N GLY A 233 9.84 17.61 27.87
CA GLY A 233 9.98 18.49 29.04
C GLY A 233 11.17 19.47 28.98
N ILE A 234 12.10 19.36 28.02
CA ILE A 234 13.22 20.29 27.92
C ILE A 234 12.75 21.72 27.65
N TYR A 235 11.77 21.91 26.77
CA TYR A 235 11.22 23.25 26.49
C TYR A 235 10.50 23.83 27.70
N LEU A 236 9.77 23.00 28.43
CA LEU A 236 9.13 23.43 29.65
C LEU A 236 10.16 23.90 30.69
N ALA A 237 11.26 23.16 30.83
CA ALA A 237 12.34 23.51 31.76
C ALA A 237 13.10 24.77 31.34
N CYS A 238 13.37 24.94 30.05
CA CYS A 238 14.15 26.07 29.53
C CYS A 238 13.33 27.36 29.29
N TYR A 239 12.07 27.19 28.82
CA TYR A 239 11.28 28.33 28.32
C TYR A 239 9.95 28.53 29.05
N GLY A 240 9.60 27.61 29.96
CA GLY A 240 8.36 27.67 30.75
C GLY A 240 7.13 27.19 29.97
N ALA A 241 5.98 27.22 30.63
CA ALA A 241 4.73 26.60 30.14
C ALA A 241 4.21 27.12 28.79
N ALA A 242 4.60 28.33 28.40
CA ALA A 242 4.19 28.88 27.08
C ALA A 242 4.78 28.12 25.88
N SER A 243 5.89 27.38 26.06
CA SER A 243 6.53 26.58 25.04
C SER A 243 5.78 25.28 24.77
N THR A 244 4.93 24.81 25.66
CA THR A 244 4.22 23.54 25.59
C THR A 244 2.94 23.58 24.74
N ASN A 245 2.77 24.61 23.93
CA ASN A 245 1.56 24.79 23.14
C ASN A 245 1.57 23.88 21.90
N PRO A 246 0.56 23.03 21.68
CA PRO A 246 0.54 22.07 20.56
C PRO A 246 0.55 22.76 19.21
N GLY A 247 1.14 22.10 18.24
CA GLY A 247 1.23 22.55 16.86
C GLY A 247 2.29 21.78 16.09
N GLY A 248 2.40 22.06 14.79
CA GLY A 248 3.33 21.36 13.93
C GLY A 248 2.78 20.03 13.39
N THR A 249 3.65 19.30 12.72
CA THR A 249 3.34 18.05 12.03
C THR A 249 4.23 16.88 12.47
N LEU A 250 4.89 17.04 13.62
CA LEU A 250 5.82 16.03 14.16
C LEU A 250 5.13 14.68 14.38
N LYS A 251 5.77 13.62 13.94
CA LYS A 251 5.37 12.22 14.14
C LYS A 251 6.60 11.37 14.36
N VAL A 252 6.43 10.28 15.08
CA VAL A 252 7.39 9.18 15.13
C VAL A 252 6.95 8.12 14.14
N GLN A 253 7.84 7.74 13.25
CA GLN A 253 7.66 6.61 12.35
C GLN A 253 8.47 5.43 12.89
N ASP A 254 7.84 4.26 12.96
CA ASP A 254 8.51 3.00 13.23
C ASP A 254 8.63 2.20 11.92
N ALA A 255 9.85 2.01 11.45
CA ALA A 255 10.15 1.18 10.30
C ALA A 255 10.87 -0.10 10.77
N CYS A 256 10.11 -1.10 11.20
CA CYS A 256 10.62 -2.38 11.69
C CYS A 256 11.58 -2.26 12.90
N GLY A 257 11.20 -1.49 13.88
CA GLY A 257 12.00 -1.25 15.08
C GLY A 257 13.01 -0.12 14.93
N ILE A 258 13.07 0.52 13.76
CA ILE A 258 13.86 1.74 13.56
C ILE A 258 12.94 2.93 13.70
N LEU A 259 13.08 3.67 14.79
CA LEU A 259 12.30 4.89 15.02
C LEU A 259 12.96 6.08 14.36
N SER A 260 12.16 6.88 13.68
CA SER A 260 12.59 8.15 13.09
C SER A 260 11.54 9.23 13.27
N PRO A 261 11.94 10.48 13.54
CA PRO A 261 11.04 11.61 13.56
C PRO A 261 10.71 12.02 12.11
N THR A 262 9.48 12.47 11.88
CA THR A 262 9.04 13.02 10.60
C THR A 262 8.22 14.27 10.83
N GLY A 263 8.15 15.16 9.82
CA GLY A 263 7.48 16.45 9.95
C GLY A 263 8.35 17.48 10.69
N ALA A 264 7.71 18.51 11.21
CA ALA A 264 8.39 19.60 11.92
C ALA A 264 7.57 20.07 13.12
N SER A 265 8.24 20.69 14.10
CA SER A 265 7.60 21.38 15.23
C SER A 265 6.77 22.59 14.75
N ARG A 266 6.01 23.19 15.65
CA ARG A 266 5.29 24.43 15.35
C ARG A 266 6.21 25.61 14.97
N TRP A 267 7.48 25.53 15.31
CA TRP A 267 8.51 26.51 14.93
C TRP A 267 9.30 26.12 13.68
N SER A 268 8.84 25.06 12.98
CA SER A 268 9.47 24.49 11.78
C SER A 268 10.78 23.75 12.05
N GLU A 269 11.05 23.37 13.29
CA GLU A 269 12.25 22.61 13.66
C GLU A 269 12.12 21.16 13.24
N VAL A 270 13.18 20.62 12.65
CA VAL A 270 13.30 19.23 12.22
C VAL A 270 14.14 18.47 13.24
N TYR A 271 13.63 17.33 13.67
CA TYR A 271 14.26 16.48 14.67
C TYR A 271 15.07 15.36 14.06
N THR A 272 16.09 14.92 14.77
CA THR A 272 16.90 13.76 14.44
C THR A 272 17.06 12.89 15.67
N PHE A 273 16.81 11.59 15.56
CA PHE A 273 17.16 10.60 16.59
C PHE A 273 18.54 10.01 16.28
N HIS A 274 19.45 10.09 17.23
CA HIS A 274 20.83 9.61 17.08
C HIS A 274 21.00 8.20 17.63
N ASN A 275 20.36 7.91 18.75
CA ASN A 275 20.37 6.61 19.39
C ASN A 275 18.99 6.34 19.99
N VAL A 276 18.43 5.18 19.64
CA VAL A 276 17.14 4.73 20.14
C VAL A 276 17.32 3.32 20.68
N SER A 277 16.86 3.08 21.90
CA SER A 277 16.89 1.75 22.47
C SER A 277 15.74 1.51 23.43
N SER A 278 15.25 0.28 23.51
CA SER A 278 14.22 -0.13 24.45
C SER A 278 14.74 -1.20 25.42
N ALA A 279 14.28 -1.13 26.68
CA ALA A 279 14.58 -2.12 27.71
C ALA A 279 13.37 -2.24 28.64
N GLY A 280 12.58 -3.28 28.47
CA GLY A 280 11.34 -3.42 29.25
C GLY A 280 10.39 -2.25 29.03
N ALA A 281 9.93 -1.62 30.09
CA ALA A 281 9.03 -0.46 30.00
C ALA A 281 9.73 0.86 29.64
N ALA A 282 11.06 0.90 29.52
CA ALA A 282 11.83 2.10 29.23
C ALA A 282 12.25 2.17 27.77
N LEU A 283 12.00 3.32 27.12
CA LEU A 283 12.48 3.71 25.79
C LEU A 283 13.42 4.90 25.95
N THR A 284 14.66 4.75 25.49
CA THR A 284 15.64 5.84 25.49
C THR A 284 15.75 6.43 24.11
N LEU A 285 15.65 7.74 24.02
CA LEU A 285 15.78 8.55 22.80
C LEU A 285 16.88 9.58 23.00
N ASP A 286 17.96 9.50 22.23
CA ASP A 286 18.94 10.57 22.08
C ASP A 286 18.57 11.36 20.83
N TRP A 287 18.25 12.65 21.01
CA TRP A 287 17.70 13.47 19.95
C TRP A 287 18.30 14.87 19.91
N THR A 288 18.29 15.44 18.71
CA THR A 288 18.57 16.87 18.48
C THR A 288 17.56 17.43 17.48
N ASN A 289 17.47 18.76 17.41
CA ASN A 289 16.79 19.45 16.33
C ASN A 289 17.77 20.39 15.59
N ASP A 290 17.32 20.93 14.47
CA ASP A 290 18.12 21.83 13.62
C ASP A 290 18.31 23.25 14.21
N TYR A 291 17.63 23.56 15.32
CA TYR A 291 17.89 24.77 16.12
C TYR A 291 19.06 24.62 17.11
N GLY A 292 19.58 23.40 17.29
CA GLY A 292 20.70 23.10 18.16
C GLY A 292 20.31 22.71 19.59
N GLU A 293 19.06 22.36 19.81
CA GLU A 293 18.55 21.79 21.05
C GLU A 293 18.64 20.26 21.01
N GLY A 294 18.66 19.62 22.16
CA GLY A 294 18.70 18.17 22.23
C GLY A 294 18.78 17.63 23.64
N ALA A 295 18.43 16.36 23.78
CA ALA A 295 18.47 15.66 25.05
C ALA A 295 18.56 14.15 24.87
N VAL A 296 18.90 13.50 25.97
CA VAL A 296 18.59 12.08 26.19
C VAL A 296 17.31 12.04 27.04
N SER A 297 16.26 11.45 26.46
CA SER A 297 14.96 11.31 27.09
C SER A 297 14.65 9.82 27.31
N VAL A 298 14.24 9.45 28.51
CA VAL A 298 13.81 8.09 28.85
C VAL A 298 12.30 8.14 29.11
N LEU A 299 11.55 7.47 28.23
CA LEU A 299 10.09 7.37 28.29
C LEU A 299 9.73 6.00 28.93
N THR A 300 9.10 6.03 30.08
CA THR A 300 8.66 4.83 30.80
C THR A 300 7.16 4.63 30.63
N ARG A 301 6.75 3.52 30.07
CA ARG A 301 5.31 3.18 29.88
C ARG A 301 4.60 3.04 31.22
N ASN A 302 3.37 3.58 31.31
CA ASN A 302 2.53 3.52 32.53
C ASN A 302 1.40 2.49 32.40
N ASP A 303 1.26 1.81 31.25
CA ASP A 303 0.21 0.81 31.00
C ASP A 303 0.61 -0.62 31.42
N GLY A 304 1.78 -0.78 32.01
CA GLY A 304 2.30 -2.07 32.48
C GLY A 304 2.85 -2.98 31.37
N GLN A 305 2.97 -2.47 30.15
CA GLN A 305 3.53 -3.18 29.01
C GLN A 305 5.01 -2.80 28.82
N ASN A 306 5.74 -3.64 28.07
CA ASN A 306 7.07 -3.29 27.59
C ASN A 306 6.94 -2.53 26.25
N TRP A 307 7.94 -1.69 25.96
CA TRP A 307 8.16 -1.22 24.60
C TRP A 307 8.51 -2.40 23.71
N PRO A 308 8.16 -2.39 22.42
CA PRO A 308 8.63 -3.41 21.47
C PRO A 308 10.14 -3.38 21.37
N ASP A 309 10.73 -4.51 20.98
CA ASP A 309 12.16 -4.56 20.68
C ASP A 309 12.46 -3.65 19.49
N LEU A 310 13.42 -2.74 19.68
CA LEU A 310 13.87 -1.79 18.66
C LEU A 310 15.28 -2.18 18.19
N ASN A 311 15.53 -1.92 16.90
CA ASN A 311 16.80 -2.23 16.22
C ASN A 311 17.69 -0.99 16.08
#